data_328be379e30842b49c40e6aecfeaf843
#
_entry.id   328be379e30842b49c40e6aecfeaf843
#
_cell.length_a   1.000
_cell.length_b   1.000
_cell.length_c   1.000
_cell.angle_alpha   90.00
_cell.angle_beta   90.00
_cell.angle_gamma   90.00
#
_symmetry.space_group_name_H-M   'P 1'
#
loop_
_entity.id
_entity.type
_entity.pdbx_description
1 polymer ?
#
loop_
_entity_poly.entity_id
_entity_poly.type
_entity_poly.pdbx_seq_one_letter_code
_entity_poly.pdbx_strand_id
1 'polypeptide(L)'
;MNSKTISLCVLSMIVLQAAGIDSVSAQPAKHEKPASPEGAAEFTPDIPDHAGQHLASSVKKLKDGFTPERPFLIWALGSSYTARLGNGEILIPMLKAKFGEDRTFAYKRMVGNSCPWQYLRGWARQMVIADQPDLVIVNTIGNIDDLEKLIVLLQSHTTADIIIPSIHWRERGKPNWEKSLETAPDQDVPALRTLCAKYGVEFVELRKEWRDYLKANNLPIEALLGDPVHQSPYGAWMVNHMLAEHFKVRTTYVYDPLSREQSFLPPDPRKGNIEFEFTGNRVDMIARGGKGSVRVFIDGKPTEDHSAFLMTYIQPAKTNFTERRSPSRDQSPHGVKLGKNIEPQHWTITMLDDQGNYELAGSVTGKDGRGNAYKSFTSNSGQIIIPPDEWRRADRNKPGDKFGWDVERATVGNVVDFSKFDENELFRLRLAENLENTKHTLTIQYLTDFVVDIEKLEVFTPPSKR
;
A
#
# COMPACT_ATOMS: atom_id res chain seq x y z
N MET A 1 -42.89 -6.01 -34.92
CA MET A 1 -41.67 -5.16 -34.99
C MET A 1 -41.22 -4.94 -33.56
N ASN A 2 -40.32 -5.81 -33.07
CA ASN A 2 -39.79 -5.76 -31.72
C ASN A 2 -38.39 -5.20 -31.79
N SER A 3 -38.21 -3.97 -31.31
CA SER A 3 -36.92 -3.35 -31.10
C SER A 3 -36.23 -4.00 -29.85
N LYS A 4 -35.24 -4.81 -30.07
CA LYS A 4 -34.33 -5.24 -28.98
C LYS A 4 -33.29 -4.15 -28.74
N THR A 5 -33.43 -3.50 -27.63
CA THR A 5 -32.40 -2.59 -27.09
C THR A 5 -31.19 -3.40 -26.69
N ILE A 6 -30.10 -3.26 -27.41
CA ILE A 6 -28.80 -3.82 -27.05
C ILE A 6 -28.21 -2.91 -25.98
N SER A 7 -28.13 -3.45 -24.77
CA SER A 7 -27.45 -2.78 -23.65
C SER A 7 -25.94 -2.78 -23.93
N LEU A 8 -25.40 -1.62 -24.20
CA LEU A 8 -23.96 -1.40 -24.36
C LEU A 8 -23.34 -1.47 -22.97
N CYS A 9 -22.72 -2.59 -22.62
CA CYS A 9 -21.80 -2.64 -21.48
C CYS A 9 -20.59 -1.75 -21.80
N VAL A 10 -20.57 -0.56 -21.23
CA VAL A 10 -19.40 0.31 -21.21
C VAL A 10 -18.38 -0.35 -20.31
N LEU A 11 -17.35 -0.92 -20.93
CA LEU A 11 -16.17 -1.43 -20.24
C LEU A 11 -15.44 -0.22 -19.66
N SER A 12 -15.57 -0.01 -18.37
CA SER A 12 -14.77 0.98 -17.65
C SER A 12 -13.32 0.55 -17.72
N MET A 13 -12.53 1.14 -18.64
CA MET A 13 -11.10 1.21 -18.49
C MET A 13 -10.84 1.86 -17.12
N ILE A 14 -10.35 1.08 -16.17
CA ILE A 14 -9.80 1.65 -14.93
C ILE A 14 -8.47 2.31 -15.30
N VAL A 15 -8.54 3.45 -15.97
CA VAL A 15 -7.53 4.48 -15.80
C VAL A 15 -7.82 5.03 -14.41
N LEU A 16 -7.10 4.53 -13.41
CA LEU A 16 -7.05 5.14 -12.09
C LEU A 16 -6.50 6.56 -12.24
N GLN A 17 -7.37 7.50 -12.63
CA GLN A 17 -7.16 8.89 -12.30
C GLN A 17 -7.37 9.02 -10.79
N ALA A 18 -6.40 8.57 -10.03
CA ALA A 18 -6.28 8.85 -8.62
C ALA A 18 -6.13 10.36 -8.47
N ALA A 19 -7.24 11.01 -8.17
CA ALA A 19 -7.25 12.40 -7.82
C ALA A 19 -6.36 12.63 -6.59
N GLY A 20 -5.21 13.23 -6.78
CA GLY A 20 -4.32 13.72 -5.74
C GLY A 20 -3.21 12.76 -5.29
N ILE A 21 -2.86 11.77 -6.07
CA ILE A 21 -1.59 11.06 -5.94
C ILE A 21 -0.65 11.71 -6.94
N ASP A 22 0.32 12.48 -6.46
CA ASP A 22 1.43 12.92 -7.28
C ASP A 22 2.27 11.70 -7.65
N SER A 23 1.91 11.01 -8.73
CA SER A 23 2.78 10.04 -9.37
C SER A 23 3.83 10.83 -10.13
N VAL A 24 4.91 11.17 -9.47
CA VAL A 24 6.06 11.79 -10.12
C VAL A 24 6.85 10.69 -10.81
N SER A 25 6.56 10.43 -12.08
CA SER A 25 7.49 9.75 -12.99
C SER A 25 8.54 10.74 -13.54
N ALA A 26 8.87 11.80 -12.80
CA ALA A 26 9.96 12.69 -13.13
C ALA A 26 11.27 12.08 -12.64
N GLN A 27 12.28 11.99 -13.50
CA GLN A 27 13.64 11.84 -13.01
C GLN A 27 13.87 12.95 -11.98
N PRO A 28 14.16 12.61 -10.71
CA PRO A 28 14.37 13.64 -9.71
C PRO A 28 15.55 14.51 -10.15
N ALA A 29 15.35 15.82 -10.20
CA ALA A 29 16.45 16.76 -10.28
C ALA A 29 17.45 16.38 -9.19
N LYS A 30 18.76 16.49 -9.48
CA LYS A 30 19.80 16.21 -8.47
C LYS A 30 19.48 17.03 -7.22
N HIS A 31 19.01 16.36 -6.19
CA HIS A 31 18.79 17.00 -4.90
C HIS A 31 20.15 17.16 -4.24
N GLU A 32 20.62 18.39 -4.14
CA GLU A 32 21.87 18.66 -3.43
C GLU A 32 21.71 18.31 -1.94
N LYS A 33 22.73 17.64 -1.40
CA LYS A 33 22.77 17.34 0.03
C LYS A 33 22.69 18.65 0.81
N PRO A 34 21.76 18.80 1.74
CA PRO A 34 21.71 19.99 2.59
C PRO A 34 22.99 20.12 3.42
N ALA A 35 23.41 21.36 3.69
CA ALA A 35 24.53 21.61 4.57
C ALA A 35 24.24 21.08 5.99
N SER A 36 25.26 20.52 6.64
CA SER A 36 25.20 20.17 8.06
C SER A 36 24.95 21.42 8.90
N PRO A 37 24.41 21.28 10.12
CA PRO A 37 24.32 22.39 11.06
C PRO A 37 25.69 23.08 11.24
N GLU A 38 25.67 24.38 11.43
CA GLU A 38 26.91 25.19 11.56
C GLU A 38 27.87 24.61 12.62
N GLY A 39 29.12 24.41 12.22
CA GLY A 39 30.16 23.86 13.09
C GLY A 39 30.07 22.35 13.35
N ALA A 40 29.07 21.63 12.78
CA ALA A 40 28.93 20.22 12.95
C ALA A 40 29.70 19.41 11.89
N ALA A 41 30.22 18.26 12.30
CA ALA A 41 30.77 17.28 11.38
C ALA A 41 29.64 16.68 10.49
N GLU A 42 30.04 16.12 9.36
CA GLU A 42 29.14 15.35 8.51
C GLU A 42 28.59 14.12 9.26
N PHE A 43 27.30 13.85 9.05
CA PHE A 43 26.68 12.66 9.63
C PHE A 43 27.19 11.39 8.94
N THR A 44 27.73 10.49 9.74
CA THR A 44 28.10 9.12 9.34
C THR A 44 27.38 8.16 10.28
N PRO A 45 26.44 7.36 9.79
CA PRO A 45 25.67 6.47 10.65
C PRO A 45 26.49 5.28 11.15
N ASP A 46 26.24 4.88 12.39
CA ASP A 46 26.70 3.60 12.94
C ASP A 46 25.69 2.51 12.58
N ILE A 47 25.96 1.82 11.46
CA ILE A 47 25.03 0.82 10.93
C ILE A 47 25.35 -0.56 11.51
N PRO A 48 24.42 -1.17 12.25
CA PRO A 48 24.64 -2.46 12.89
C PRO A 48 24.91 -3.59 11.87
N ASP A 49 25.69 -4.59 12.28
CA ASP A 49 26.05 -5.71 11.41
C ASP A 49 24.87 -6.50 10.88
N HIS A 50 23.77 -6.55 11.63
CA HIS A 50 22.54 -7.24 11.22
C HIS A 50 21.67 -6.42 10.25
N ALA A 51 21.99 -5.14 10.00
CA ALA A 51 21.20 -4.30 9.09
C ALA A 51 21.04 -4.95 7.71
N GLY A 52 19.86 -4.84 7.14
CA GLY A 52 19.48 -5.39 5.83
C GLY A 52 19.12 -6.86 5.83
N GLN A 53 19.14 -7.54 6.99
CA GLN A 53 18.80 -8.97 7.05
C GLN A 53 17.34 -9.26 6.66
N HIS A 54 16.46 -8.29 6.78
CA HIS A 54 15.05 -8.38 6.42
C HIS A 54 14.70 -7.67 5.09
N LEU A 55 15.71 -7.27 4.30
CA LEU A 55 15.56 -6.62 3.01
C LEU A 55 16.00 -7.51 1.83
N ALA A 56 15.92 -8.84 1.99
CA ALA A 56 16.41 -9.78 0.99
C ALA A 56 15.79 -9.63 -0.37
N SER A 57 14.46 -9.46 -0.44
CA SER A 57 13.73 -9.28 -1.70
C SER A 57 14.10 -7.96 -2.38
N SER A 58 14.10 -6.87 -1.63
CA SER A 58 14.45 -5.54 -2.14
C SER A 58 15.89 -5.49 -2.65
N VAL A 59 16.85 -5.99 -1.88
CA VAL A 59 18.26 -5.99 -2.27
C VAL A 59 18.51 -6.86 -3.50
N LYS A 60 17.88 -8.06 -3.58
CA LYS A 60 17.98 -8.91 -4.76
C LYS A 60 17.46 -8.21 -6.00
N LYS A 61 16.26 -7.63 -5.93
CA LYS A 61 15.64 -6.91 -7.03
C LYS A 61 16.51 -5.73 -7.49
N LEU A 62 17.01 -4.92 -6.57
CA LEU A 62 17.89 -3.78 -6.88
C LEU A 62 19.23 -4.23 -7.47
N LYS A 63 19.80 -5.35 -7.03
CA LYS A 63 21.04 -5.91 -7.55
C LYS A 63 20.86 -6.49 -8.97
N ASP A 64 19.80 -7.28 -9.16
CA ASP A 64 19.57 -7.97 -10.45
C ASP A 64 19.05 -7.02 -11.53
N GLY A 65 18.49 -5.86 -11.14
CA GLY A 65 17.91 -4.87 -12.02
C GLY A 65 16.42 -5.09 -12.28
N PHE A 66 15.82 -4.07 -12.87
CA PHE A 66 14.41 -4.07 -13.28
C PHE A 66 14.28 -3.71 -14.74
N THR A 67 13.24 -4.24 -15.37
CA THR A 67 12.83 -3.78 -16.69
C THR A 67 12.14 -2.41 -16.57
N PRO A 68 12.17 -1.56 -17.61
CA PRO A 68 11.47 -0.27 -17.59
C PRO A 68 9.98 -0.41 -17.28
N GLU A 69 9.37 -1.52 -17.66
CA GLU A 69 7.95 -1.83 -17.46
C GLU A 69 7.60 -2.08 -15.99
N ARG A 70 8.60 -2.37 -15.17
CA ARG A 70 8.41 -2.58 -13.73
C ARG A 70 9.53 -1.91 -12.93
N PRO A 71 9.39 -0.61 -12.62
CA PRO A 71 10.31 0.07 -11.71
C PRO A 71 10.22 -0.53 -10.30
N PHE A 72 11.29 -0.38 -9.51
CA PHE A 72 11.25 -0.69 -8.07
C PHE A 72 10.28 0.24 -7.37
N LEU A 73 9.17 -0.32 -6.89
CA LEU A 73 8.09 0.47 -6.29
C LEU A 73 8.27 0.59 -4.78
N ILE A 74 8.44 1.83 -4.33
CA ILE A 74 8.49 2.19 -2.91
C ILE A 74 7.16 2.84 -2.52
N TRP A 75 6.53 2.33 -1.46
CA TRP A 75 5.44 2.99 -0.76
C TRP A 75 5.88 3.53 0.58
N ALA A 76 5.75 4.83 0.82
CA ALA A 76 6.02 5.47 2.10
C ALA A 76 4.73 5.83 2.82
N LEU A 77 4.51 5.19 3.97
CA LEU A 77 3.34 5.33 4.81
C LEU A 77 3.69 6.07 6.09
N GLY A 78 2.82 6.92 6.55
CA GLY A 78 3.02 7.54 7.86
C GLY A 78 2.26 8.85 8.05
N SER A 79 2.83 9.69 8.89
CA SER A 79 2.31 11.01 9.23
C SER A 79 3.09 12.13 8.51
N SER A 80 2.99 13.34 9.01
CA SER A 80 3.76 14.49 8.51
C SER A 80 5.28 14.25 8.51
N TYR A 81 5.80 13.34 9.32
CA TYR A 81 7.23 12.95 9.31
C TYR A 81 7.60 12.29 7.99
N THR A 82 6.73 11.42 7.48
CA THR A 82 6.89 10.80 6.16
C THR A 82 6.81 11.85 5.05
N ALA A 83 5.98 12.90 5.22
CA ALA A 83 5.93 14.00 4.26
C ALA A 83 7.29 14.70 4.11
N ARG A 84 8.07 14.80 5.20
CA ARG A 84 9.40 15.42 5.19
C ARG A 84 10.49 14.55 4.55
N LEU A 85 10.26 13.26 4.34
CA LEU A 85 11.18 12.40 3.62
C LEU A 85 11.24 12.69 2.11
N GLY A 86 10.33 13.51 1.60
CA GLY A 86 10.21 13.83 0.18
C GLY A 86 9.35 12.82 -0.59
N ASN A 87 9.42 12.90 -1.92
CA ASN A 87 8.76 12.01 -2.87
C ASN A 87 9.77 11.09 -3.58
N GLY A 88 10.85 10.73 -2.89
CA GLY A 88 11.92 9.88 -3.41
C GLY A 88 13.16 10.65 -3.88
N GLU A 89 13.10 11.97 -4.02
CA GLU A 89 14.19 12.82 -4.51
C GLU A 89 15.46 12.76 -3.63
N ILE A 90 15.35 12.32 -2.38
CA ILE A 90 16.49 12.11 -1.48
C ILE A 90 16.94 10.65 -1.47
N LEU A 91 16.00 9.71 -1.27
CA LEU A 91 16.32 8.29 -1.10
C LEU A 91 16.76 7.63 -2.42
N ILE A 92 16.07 7.91 -3.52
CA ILE A 92 16.35 7.24 -4.81
C ILE A 92 17.78 7.48 -5.30
N PRO A 93 18.34 8.71 -5.29
CA PRO A 93 19.73 8.92 -5.66
C PRO A 93 20.72 8.12 -4.80
N MET A 94 20.47 7.95 -3.50
CA MET A 94 21.31 7.14 -2.61
C MET A 94 21.26 5.65 -3.00
N LEU A 95 20.06 5.14 -3.32
CA LEU A 95 19.90 3.76 -3.79
C LEU A 95 20.53 3.54 -5.16
N LYS A 96 20.41 4.51 -6.09
CA LYS A 96 21.07 4.47 -7.39
C LYS A 96 22.59 4.46 -7.28
N ALA A 97 23.16 5.31 -6.43
CA ALA A 97 24.61 5.32 -6.17
C ALA A 97 25.10 3.96 -5.64
N LYS A 98 24.26 3.21 -4.96
CA LYS A 98 24.59 1.92 -4.33
C LYS A 98 24.40 0.72 -5.28
N PHE A 99 23.38 0.76 -6.14
CA PHE A 99 22.96 -0.39 -6.96
C PHE A 99 23.09 -0.16 -8.48
N GLY A 100 23.31 1.06 -8.92
CA GLY A 100 23.46 1.44 -10.33
C GLY A 100 22.52 2.57 -10.75
N GLU A 101 23.04 3.50 -11.53
CA GLU A 101 22.30 4.68 -12.05
C GLU A 101 21.19 4.29 -13.03
N ASP A 102 21.30 3.13 -13.67
CA ASP A 102 20.34 2.56 -14.60
C ASP A 102 19.09 1.99 -13.92
N ARG A 103 19.07 1.91 -12.59
CA ARG A 103 17.91 1.41 -11.84
C ARG A 103 16.73 2.37 -11.95
N THR A 104 15.56 1.83 -12.27
CA THR A 104 14.30 2.58 -12.35
C THR A 104 13.50 2.45 -11.07
N PHE A 105 12.92 3.56 -10.62
CA PHE A 105 12.15 3.63 -9.37
C PHE A 105 10.81 4.31 -9.59
N ALA A 106 9.82 3.85 -8.87
CA ALA A 106 8.58 4.57 -8.61
C ALA A 106 8.44 4.78 -7.10
N TYR A 107 8.03 5.98 -6.71
CA TYR A 107 7.85 6.33 -5.30
C TYR A 107 6.44 6.87 -5.10
N LYS A 108 5.70 6.26 -4.20
CA LYS A 108 4.37 6.70 -3.81
C LYS A 108 4.34 6.98 -2.31
N ARG A 109 3.56 7.96 -1.92
CA ARG A 109 3.46 8.39 -0.53
C ARG A 109 2.02 8.65 -0.13
N MET A 110 1.65 8.20 1.05
CA MET A 110 0.39 8.55 1.69
C MET A 110 0.65 9.02 3.12
N VAL A 111 0.07 10.15 3.48
CA VAL A 111 0.24 10.78 4.79
C VAL A 111 -1.10 10.89 5.49
N GLY A 112 -1.19 10.32 6.69
CA GLY A 112 -2.37 10.37 7.55
C GLY A 112 -2.06 10.83 8.98
N ASN A 113 -2.92 11.66 9.55
CA ASN A 113 -2.73 12.18 10.92
C ASN A 113 -2.94 11.12 12.01
N SER A 114 -3.68 10.04 11.69
CA SER A 114 -4.04 8.96 12.62
C SER A 114 -3.52 7.62 12.13
N CYS A 115 -2.31 7.62 11.56
CA CYS A 115 -1.59 6.42 11.19
C CYS A 115 -1.09 5.67 12.46
N PRO A 116 -1.08 4.31 12.51
CA PRO A 116 -1.52 3.40 11.44
C PRO A 116 -3.03 3.15 11.35
N TRP A 117 -3.83 3.70 12.28
CA TRP A 117 -5.27 3.49 12.35
C TRP A 117 -6.00 3.76 11.02
N GLN A 118 -5.67 4.84 10.31
CA GLN A 118 -6.27 5.16 9.01
C GLN A 118 -5.94 4.13 7.91
N TYR A 119 -4.72 3.59 7.94
CA TYR A 119 -4.30 2.59 6.93
C TYR A 119 -5.06 1.28 7.06
N LEU A 120 -5.38 0.87 8.30
CA LEU A 120 -6.17 -0.32 8.56
C LEU A 120 -7.61 -0.24 8.04
N ARG A 121 -8.11 0.98 7.78
CA ARG A 121 -9.48 1.24 7.35
C ARG A 121 -9.62 1.47 5.84
N GLY A 122 -8.83 0.73 5.08
CA GLY A 122 -8.92 0.68 3.63
C GLY A 122 -7.74 1.27 2.88
N TRP A 123 -7.00 2.25 3.41
CA TRP A 123 -5.90 2.87 2.68
C TRP A 123 -4.80 1.87 2.30
N ALA A 124 -4.39 1.00 3.25
CA ALA A 124 -3.42 -0.04 2.94
C ALA A 124 -3.97 -0.99 1.88
N ARG A 125 -5.23 -1.43 2.02
CA ARG A 125 -5.84 -2.39 1.11
C ARG A 125 -5.99 -1.83 -0.30
N GLN A 126 -6.52 -0.63 -0.44
CA GLN A 126 -6.87 -0.06 -1.75
C GLN A 126 -5.69 0.54 -2.51
N MET A 127 -4.71 1.08 -1.79
CA MET A 127 -3.61 1.79 -2.44
C MET A 127 -2.32 0.99 -2.40
N VAL A 128 -1.90 0.55 -1.21
CA VAL A 128 -0.59 -0.08 -1.04
C VAL A 128 -0.61 -1.53 -1.52
N ILE A 129 -1.55 -2.32 -1.01
CA ILE A 129 -1.67 -3.75 -1.36
C ILE A 129 -2.04 -3.90 -2.83
N ALA A 130 -2.92 -3.04 -3.36
CA ALA A 130 -3.32 -3.07 -4.76
C ALA A 130 -2.13 -2.89 -5.72
N ASP A 131 -1.16 -2.07 -5.35
CA ASP A 131 0.01 -1.81 -6.17
C ASP A 131 1.09 -2.92 -6.10
N GLN A 132 1.07 -3.77 -5.06
CA GLN A 132 2.11 -4.77 -4.79
C GLN A 132 3.52 -4.14 -4.79
N PRO A 133 3.85 -3.29 -3.81
CA PRO A 133 5.15 -2.64 -3.73
C PRO A 133 6.29 -3.65 -3.51
N ASP A 134 7.50 -3.22 -3.84
CA ASP A 134 8.72 -3.95 -3.51
C ASP A 134 9.21 -3.61 -2.10
N LEU A 135 8.97 -2.37 -1.68
CA LEU A 135 9.34 -1.86 -0.36
C LEU A 135 8.22 -1.02 0.23
N VAL A 136 7.93 -1.24 1.51
CA VAL A 136 7.08 -0.36 2.31
C VAL A 136 7.89 0.29 3.42
N ILE A 137 7.96 1.62 3.42
CA ILE A 137 8.54 2.41 4.51
C ILE A 137 7.39 2.86 5.42
N VAL A 138 7.43 2.53 6.72
CA VAL A 138 6.44 2.98 7.69
C VAL A 138 7.10 3.92 8.69
N ASN A 139 6.93 5.23 8.49
CA ASN A 139 7.54 6.26 9.34
C ASN A 139 6.46 7.05 10.09
N THR A 140 6.06 6.55 11.24
CA THR A 140 4.96 7.10 12.02
C THR A 140 5.11 6.89 13.52
N ILE A 141 4.41 7.72 14.28
CA ILE A 141 3.99 7.40 15.65
C ILE A 141 2.57 6.85 15.61
N GLY A 142 2.19 6.11 16.62
CA GLY A 142 0.84 5.59 16.75
C GLY A 142 0.76 4.49 17.80
N ASN A 143 -0.41 3.91 17.92
CA ASN A 143 -0.60 2.77 18.79
C ASN A 143 0.17 1.56 18.23
N ILE A 144 0.91 0.87 19.09
CA ILE A 144 1.76 -0.27 18.71
C ILE A 144 0.91 -1.46 18.21
N ASP A 145 -0.27 -1.67 18.81
CA ASP A 145 -1.16 -2.75 18.41
C ASP A 145 -1.75 -2.51 17.00
N ASP A 146 -2.04 -1.25 16.67
CA ASP A 146 -2.48 -0.90 15.32
C ASP A 146 -1.33 -1.01 14.31
N LEU A 147 -0.10 -0.70 14.72
CA LEU A 147 1.07 -0.92 13.89
C LEU A 147 1.32 -2.41 13.64
N GLU A 148 1.15 -3.26 14.67
CA GLU A 148 1.20 -4.70 14.52
C GLU A 148 0.17 -5.22 13.51
N LYS A 149 -1.08 -4.79 13.62
CA LYS A 149 -2.14 -5.14 12.67
C LYS A 149 -1.81 -4.68 11.24
N LEU A 150 -1.22 -3.50 11.09
CA LEU A 150 -0.79 -2.99 9.78
C LEU A 150 0.33 -3.83 9.18
N ILE A 151 1.33 -4.22 9.96
CA ILE A 151 2.41 -5.13 9.53
C ILE A 151 1.82 -6.47 9.09
N VAL A 152 0.94 -7.08 9.90
CA VAL A 152 0.27 -8.34 9.56
C VAL A 152 -0.54 -8.21 8.27
N LEU A 153 -1.29 -7.11 8.10
CA LEU A 153 -2.07 -6.87 6.89
C LEU A 153 -1.18 -6.79 5.65
N LEU A 154 -0.09 -6.02 5.71
CA LEU A 154 0.86 -5.89 4.60
C LEU A 154 1.54 -7.22 4.27
N GLN A 155 2.04 -7.94 5.28
CA GLN A 155 2.71 -9.24 5.10
C GLN A 155 1.78 -10.36 4.66
N SER A 156 0.48 -10.27 4.92
CA SER A 156 -0.49 -11.26 4.48
C SER A 156 -0.91 -11.08 3.01
N HIS A 157 -0.70 -9.90 2.43
CA HIS A 157 -1.23 -9.56 1.12
C HIS A 157 -0.17 -9.08 0.12
N THR A 158 1.04 -8.76 0.56
CA THR A 158 2.12 -8.31 -0.32
C THR A 158 3.39 -9.11 -0.12
N THR A 159 4.26 -9.06 -1.11
CA THR A 159 5.61 -9.65 -1.07
C THR A 159 6.68 -8.64 -0.66
N ALA A 160 6.27 -7.41 -0.36
CA ALA A 160 7.17 -6.31 -0.02
C ALA A 160 8.02 -6.60 1.22
N ASP A 161 9.24 -6.12 1.21
CA ASP A 161 9.97 -5.90 2.45
C ASP A 161 9.40 -4.67 3.15
N ILE A 162 9.44 -4.69 4.48
CA ILE A 162 8.97 -3.57 5.31
C ILE A 162 10.15 -3.03 6.10
N ILE A 163 10.33 -1.71 6.09
CA ILE A 163 11.36 -1.02 6.88
C ILE A 163 10.70 0.05 7.75
N ILE A 164 11.04 0.06 9.04
CA ILE A 164 10.45 0.95 10.03
C ILE A 164 11.56 1.66 10.81
N PRO A 165 11.78 2.97 10.59
CA PRO A 165 12.62 3.75 11.47
C PRO A 165 11.89 4.10 12.76
N SER A 166 12.61 4.12 13.89
CA SER A 166 12.13 4.88 15.04
C SER A 166 12.04 6.37 14.65
N ILE A 167 11.06 7.09 15.21
CA ILE A 167 10.94 8.52 14.85
C ILE A 167 12.11 9.34 15.44
N HIS A 168 12.44 10.43 14.76
CA HIS A 168 13.42 11.40 15.25
C HIS A 168 13.00 12.04 16.58
N TRP A 169 13.93 12.68 17.28
CA TRP A 169 13.61 13.48 18.45
C TRP A 169 12.89 14.76 18.05
N ARG A 170 11.89 15.14 18.86
CA ARG A 170 11.11 16.38 18.74
C ARG A 170 11.39 17.27 19.94
N GLU A 171 11.07 18.56 19.87
CA GLU A 171 11.29 19.51 20.97
C GLU A 171 10.65 19.04 22.30
N ARG A 172 9.47 18.42 22.26
CA ARG A 172 8.83 17.85 23.47
C ARG A 172 9.67 16.74 24.15
N GLY A 173 10.60 16.13 23.44
CA GLY A 173 11.55 15.17 23.98
C GLY A 173 12.74 15.81 24.70
N LYS A 174 12.90 17.16 24.63
CA LYS A 174 14.02 17.92 25.17
C LYS A 174 14.39 17.59 26.62
N PRO A 175 13.45 17.35 27.54
CA PRO A 175 13.83 17.01 28.93
C PRO A 175 14.58 15.69 29.08
N ASN A 176 14.45 14.76 28.12
CA ASN A 176 14.91 13.38 28.27
C ASN A 176 15.79 12.87 27.11
N TRP A 177 15.94 13.62 26.01
CA TRP A 177 16.60 13.11 24.80
C TRP A 177 18.06 12.68 25.01
N GLU A 178 18.75 13.30 25.96
CA GLU A 178 20.14 12.95 26.28
C GLU A 178 20.26 11.71 27.19
N LYS A 179 19.23 11.41 27.96
CA LYS A 179 19.30 10.46 29.07
C LYS A 179 18.95 9.02 28.65
N SER A 180 17.87 8.84 27.91
CA SER A 180 17.39 7.51 27.57
C SER A 180 16.60 7.49 26.27
N LEU A 181 16.82 6.45 25.46
CA LEU A 181 15.99 6.13 24.29
C LEU A 181 14.65 5.51 24.69
N GLU A 182 14.57 4.91 25.86
CA GLU A 182 13.47 4.06 26.31
C GLU A 182 12.30 4.86 26.88
N THR A 183 12.54 6.04 27.40
CA THR A 183 11.55 6.91 28.03
C THR A 183 11.01 8.01 27.13
N ALA A 184 11.06 7.80 25.84
CA ALA A 184 10.57 8.80 24.89
C ALA A 184 9.04 8.96 25.00
N PRO A 185 8.54 10.20 25.17
CA PRO A 185 7.11 10.43 25.47
C PRO A 185 6.17 10.14 24.29
N ASP A 186 6.70 9.83 23.14
CA ASP A 186 5.94 9.76 21.88
C ASP A 186 6.15 8.46 21.07
N GLN A 187 7.10 7.63 21.47
CA GLN A 187 7.30 6.31 20.86
C GLN A 187 8.00 5.35 21.83
N ASP A 188 7.42 4.19 22.05
CA ASP A 188 8.05 3.09 22.77
C ASP A 188 9.01 2.36 21.82
N VAL A 189 10.29 2.75 21.84
CA VAL A 189 11.33 2.19 20.95
C VAL A 189 11.63 0.73 21.26
N PRO A 190 11.74 0.28 22.52
CA PRO A 190 11.88 -1.13 22.84
C PRO A 190 10.75 -2.01 22.32
N ALA A 191 9.49 -1.57 22.50
CA ALA A 191 8.35 -2.30 21.98
C ALA A 191 8.36 -2.35 20.43
N LEU A 192 8.72 -1.23 19.77
CA LEU A 192 8.85 -1.19 18.32
C LEU A 192 9.93 -2.13 17.80
N ARG A 193 11.11 -2.17 18.44
CA ARG A 193 12.19 -3.09 18.11
C ARG A 193 11.74 -4.55 18.25
N THR A 194 11.08 -4.88 19.36
CA THR A 194 10.53 -6.22 19.61
C THR A 194 9.49 -6.60 18.55
N LEU A 195 8.61 -5.67 18.19
CA LEU A 195 7.60 -5.89 17.15
C LEU A 195 8.25 -6.15 15.78
N CYS A 196 9.23 -5.35 15.39
CA CYS A 196 9.95 -5.54 14.13
C CYS A 196 10.66 -6.90 14.09
N ALA A 197 11.34 -7.27 15.17
CA ALA A 197 12.00 -8.58 15.29
C ALA A 197 11.00 -9.75 15.19
N LYS A 198 9.84 -9.63 15.86
CA LYS A 198 8.77 -10.63 15.83
C LYS A 198 8.28 -10.96 14.42
N TYR A 199 8.17 -9.94 13.57
CA TYR A 199 7.60 -10.07 12.23
C TYR A 199 8.65 -10.07 11.10
N GLY A 200 9.94 -10.07 11.43
CA GLY A 200 10.99 -9.99 10.40
C GLY A 200 10.91 -8.73 9.56
N VAL A 201 10.67 -7.61 10.21
CA VAL A 201 10.65 -6.25 9.64
C VAL A 201 11.99 -5.59 9.89
N GLU A 202 12.54 -4.89 8.91
CA GLU A 202 13.79 -4.16 9.09
C GLU A 202 13.57 -2.94 9.99
N PHE A 203 14.27 -2.91 11.11
CA PHE A 203 14.18 -1.81 12.07
C PHE A 203 15.39 -0.89 11.96
N VAL A 204 15.17 0.44 11.90
CA VAL A 204 16.21 1.46 11.83
C VAL A 204 16.26 2.24 13.14
N GLU A 205 17.38 2.15 13.84
CA GLU A 205 17.64 2.84 15.13
C GLU A 205 17.86 4.36 14.95
N LEU A 206 16.98 5.03 14.20
CA LEU A 206 17.12 6.44 13.87
C LEU A 206 17.25 7.33 15.12
N ARG A 207 16.47 7.07 16.17
CA ARG A 207 16.45 7.90 17.37
C ARG A 207 17.78 7.87 18.11
N LYS A 208 18.44 6.72 18.12
CA LYS A 208 19.80 6.57 18.69
C LYS A 208 20.80 7.40 17.88
N GLU A 209 20.85 7.22 16.58
CA GLU A 209 21.78 7.91 15.69
C GLU A 209 21.58 9.42 15.69
N TRP A 210 20.32 9.87 15.71
CA TRP A 210 19.96 11.27 15.83
C TRP A 210 20.51 11.90 17.11
N ARG A 211 20.32 11.22 18.25
CA ARG A 211 20.84 11.65 19.54
C ARG A 211 22.36 11.69 19.56
N ASP A 212 22.98 10.61 19.10
CA ASP A 212 24.42 10.45 19.17
C ASP A 212 25.14 11.49 18.29
N TYR A 213 24.58 11.81 17.12
CA TYR A 213 25.05 12.89 16.29
C TYR A 213 24.97 14.27 16.98
N LEU A 214 23.83 14.59 17.59
CA LEU A 214 23.66 15.84 18.33
C LEU A 214 24.68 15.97 19.47
N LYS A 215 24.86 14.88 20.23
CA LYS A 215 25.82 14.85 21.36
C LYS A 215 27.27 14.99 20.88
N ALA A 216 27.65 14.25 19.85
CA ALA A 216 29.02 14.30 19.30
C ALA A 216 29.41 15.68 18.79
N ASN A 217 28.45 16.47 18.32
CA ASN A 217 28.66 17.83 17.81
C ASN A 217 28.27 18.92 18.79
N ASN A 218 27.94 18.58 20.04
CA ASN A 218 27.47 19.50 21.06
C ASN A 218 26.32 20.41 20.59
N LEU A 219 25.38 19.84 19.88
CA LEU A 219 24.22 20.53 19.29
C LEU A 219 22.96 20.37 20.14
N PRO A 220 22.10 21.39 20.20
CA PRO A 220 20.79 21.29 20.80
C PRO A 220 19.85 20.44 19.92
N ILE A 221 18.75 19.94 20.50
CA ILE A 221 17.78 19.11 19.80
C ILE A 221 17.18 19.82 18.56
N GLU A 222 17.06 21.14 18.63
CA GLU A 222 16.51 22.01 17.59
C GLU A 222 17.37 22.07 16.32
N ALA A 223 18.67 21.76 16.41
CA ALA A 223 19.61 21.87 15.30
C ALA A 223 19.23 20.99 14.07
N LEU A 224 18.50 19.91 14.31
CA LEU A 224 18.00 19.01 13.26
C LEU A 224 16.50 19.16 13.00
N LEU A 225 15.85 20.17 13.59
CA LEU A 225 14.42 20.42 13.43
C LEU A 225 14.17 21.68 12.58
N GLY A 226 13.15 21.64 11.74
CA GLY A 226 12.65 22.79 10.99
C GLY A 226 11.53 23.55 11.72
N ASP A 227 10.90 22.88 12.67
CA ASP A 227 9.91 23.39 13.61
C ASP A 227 9.90 22.47 14.85
N PRO A 228 9.15 22.76 15.92
CA PRO A 228 9.17 21.94 17.16
C PRO A 228 8.87 20.45 16.98
N VAL A 229 8.38 20.05 15.81
CA VAL A 229 7.86 18.70 15.54
C VAL A 229 8.58 18.00 14.39
N HIS A 230 8.94 18.72 13.32
CA HIS A 230 9.37 18.12 12.07
C HIS A 230 10.86 18.32 11.80
N GLN A 231 11.43 17.39 11.07
CA GLN A 231 12.81 17.41 10.62
C GLN A 231 13.11 18.67 9.80
N SER A 232 14.33 19.24 9.98
CA SER A 232 14.94 20.16 9.04
C SER A 232 15.29 19.44 7.73
N PRO A 233 15.68 20.16 6.67
CA PRO A 233 16.18 19.51 5.44
C PRO A 233 17.33 18.54 5.71
N TYR A 234 18.29 18.91 6.57
CA TYR A 234 19.40 18.04 6.94
C TYR A 234 18.92 16.83 7.77
N GLY A 235 18.00 17.03 8.71
CA GLY A 235 17.38 15.95 9.45
C GLY A 235 16.63 14.96 8.55
N ALA A 236 15.90 15.46 7.55
CA ALA A 236 15.22 14.60 6.56
C ALA A 236 16.23 13.83 5.70
N TRP A 237 17.34 14.45 5.32
CA TRP A 237 18.44 13.79 4.63
C TRP A 237 19.05 12.68 5.50
N MET A 238 19.30 12.93 6.81
CA MET A 238 19.80 11.91 7.74
C MET A 238 18.87 10.68 7.79
N VAL A 239 17.55 10.88 7.87
CA VAL A 239 16.60 9.77 7.87
C VAL A 239 16.71 8.94 6.60
N ASN A 240 16.74 9.60 5.43
CA ASN A 240 16.87 8.91 4.15
C ASN A 240 18.22 8.19 4.03
N HIS A 241 19.30 8.80 4.55
CA HIS A 241 20.63 8.19 4.58
C HIS A 241 20.64 6.93 5.45
N MET A 242 20.07 6.98 6.65
CA MET A 242 19.91 5.80 7.50
C MET A 242 19.11 4.67 6.79
N LEU A 243 18.00 5.02 6.16
CA LEU A 243 17.21 4.05 5.38
C LEU A 243 18.06 3.42 4.27
N ALA A 244 18.78 4.22 3.48
CA ALA A 244 19.61 3.74 2.37
C ALA A 244 20.75 2.83 2.84
N GLU A 245 21.36 3.12 4.00
CA GLU A 245 22.46 2.31 4.54
C GLU A 245 22.03 0.94 5.05
N HIS A 246 20.75 0.71 5.33
CA HIS A 246 20.22 -0.61 5.62
C HIS A 246 20.15 -1.54 4.39
N PHE A 247 20.23 -1.02 3.16
CA PHE A 247 20.25 -1.84 1.95
C PHE A 247 21.64 -2.44 1.71
N LYS A 248 22.05 -3.38 2.58
CA LYS A 248 23.33 -4.10 2.49
C LYS A 248 23.19 -5.38 1.66
N VAL A 249 24.09 -5.57 0.69
CA VAL A 249 24.23 -6.86 0.02
C VAL A 249 24.85 -7.84 1.02
N ARG A 250 24.12 -8.90 1.33
CA ARG A 250 24.56 -9.93 2.32
C ARG A 250 24.79 -11.25 1.63
N THR A 251 25.62 -12.08 2.23
CA THR A 251 25.83 -13.48 1.80
C THR A 251 24.68 -14.39 2.28
N THR A 252 24.03 -14.02 3.38
CA THR A 252 22.90 -14.75 3.95
C THR A 252 21.82 -13.78 4.38
N TYR A 253 20.56 -14.18 4.18
CA TYR A 253 19.37 -13.46 4.62
C TYR A 253 18.51 -14.35 5.51
N VAL A 254 17.58 -13.76 6.24
CA VAL A 254 16.64 -14.48 7.11
C VAL A 254 15.67 -15.34 6.30
N TYR A 255 15.43 -15.01 5.03
CA TYR A 255 14.57 -15.75 4.12
C TYR A 255 15.14 -15.78 2.71
N ASP A 256 14.70 -16.74 1.89
CA ASP A 256 15.01 -16.76 0.47
C ASP A 256 14.12 -15.75 -0.29
N PRO A 257 14.71 -14.70 -0.94
CA PRO A 257 13.94 -13.73 -1.69
C PRO A 257 13.11 -14.34 -2.83
N LEU A 258 13.54 -15.47 -3.40
CA LEU A 258 12.80 -16.15 -4.47
C LEU A 258 11.54 -16.87 -3.97
N SER A 259 11.39 -17.06 -2.66
CA SER A 259 10.20 -17.68 -2.09
C SER A 259 8.95 -16.80 -2.15
N ARG A 260 9.09 -15.49 -2.40
CA ARG A 260 7.99 -14.53 -2.36
C ARG A 260 7.39 -14.17 -3.71
N GLU A 261 8.21 -14.12 -4.75
CA GLU A 261 7.76 -13.83 -6.12
C GLU A 261 8.44 -14.78 -7.09
N GLN A 262 7.63 -15.40 -7.93
CA GLN A 262 8.11 -16.34 -8.93
C GLN A 262 7.48 -16.02 -10.29
N SER A 263 8.31 -16.08 -11.34
CA SER A 263 7.86 -15.95 -12.72
C SER A 263 7.88 -17.31 -13.40
N PHE A 264 6.80 -17.63 -14.11
CA PHE A 264 6.61 -18.89 -14.81
C PHE A 264 6.31 -18.61 -16.28
N LEU A 265 6.90 -19.38 -17.17
CA LEU A 265 6.46 -19.45 -18.56
C LEU A 265 5.12 -20.19 -18.60
N PRO A 266 4.13 -19.67 -19.31
CA PRO A 266 2.87 -20.40 -19.45
C PRO A 266 3.12 -21.69 -20.22
N PRO A 267 2.34 -22.77 -19.96
CA PRO A 267 2.32 -23.95 -20.82
C PRO A 267 2.04 -23.57 -22.28
N ASP A 268 2.55 -24.38 -23.22
CA ASP A 268 2.38 -24.13 -24.66
C ASP A 268 0.87 -24.06 -25.02
N PRO A 269 0.39 -22.89 -25.48
CA PRO A 269 -1.02 -22.68 -25.77
C PRO A 269 -1.54 -23.54 -26.94
N ARG A 270 -0.64 -24.05 -27.81
CA ARG A 270 -1.01 -24.95 -28.92
C ARG A 270 -1.49 -26.32 -28.47
N LYS A 271 -1.34 -26.65 -27.18
CA LYS A 271 -1.80 -27.89 -26.57
C LYS A 271 -3.21 -27.79 -25.97
N GLY A 272 -3.92 -26.70 -26.17
CA GLY A 272 -5.25 -26.43 -25.62
C GLY A 272 -5.26 -25.39 -24.52
N ASN A 273 -6.23 -25.45 -23.62
CA ASN A 273 -6.30 -24.55 -22.49
C ASN A 273 -5.03 -24.62 -21.62
N ILE A 274 -4.62 -23.47 -21.08
CA ILE A 274 -3.55 -23.42 -20.10
C ILE A 274 -4.13 -23.79 -18.73
N GLU A 275 -3.59 -24.84 -18.12
CA GLU A 275 -3.79 -25.15 -16.71
C GLU A 275 -2.47 -24.95 -15.98
N PHE A 276 -2.50 -24.16 -14.90
CA PHE A 276 -1.34 -23.78 -14.14
C PHE A 276 -1.64 -23.83 -12.64
N GLU A 277 -0.94 -24.71 -11.92
CA GLU A 277 -1.00 -24.77 -10.46
C GLU A 277 0.00 -23.80 -9.83
N PHE A 278 -0.42 -23.06 -8.83
CA PHE A 278 0.44 -22.13 -8.09
C PHE A 278 0.13 -22.12 -6.60
N THR A 279 1.10 -21.72 -5.80
CA THR A 279 0.92 -21.44 -4.38
C THR A 279 1.15 -19.95 -4.14
N GLY A 280 0.15 -19.26 -3.64
CA GLY A 280 0.20 -17.83 -3.42
C GLY A 280 -1.20 -17.22 -3.29
N ASN A 281 -1.25 -15.92 -3.12
CA ASN A 281 -2.52 -15.20 -2.98
C ASN A 281 -2.89 -14.31 -4.18
N ARG A 282 -1.98 -14.22 -5.18
CA ARG A 282 -2.17 -13.40 -6.37
C ARG A 282 -1.42 -14.00 -7.56
N VAL A 283 -1.99 -13.87 -8.74
CA VAL A 283 -1.33 -14.14 -10.01
C VAL A 283 -1.61 -13.02 -10.99
N ASP A 284 -0.56 -12.51 -11.61
CA ASP A 284 -0.60 -11.53 -12.69
C ASP A 284 -0.16 -12.20 -14.01
N MET A 285 -0.79 -11.81 -15.10
CA MET A 285 -0.39 -12.19 -16.46
C MET A 285 0.31 -11.02 -17.13
N ILE A 286 1.46 -11.26 -17.71
CA ILE A 286 2.17 -10.32 -18.56
C ILE A 286 2.06 -10.83 -20.00
N ALA A 287 1.50 -10.01 -20.87
CA ALA A 287 1.18 -10.39 -22.24
C ALA A 287 1.33 -9.20 -23.21
N ARG A 288 1.32 -9.49 -24.53
CA ARG A 288 1.22 -8.48 -25.59
C ARG A 288 -0.19 -8.39 -26.12
N GLY A 289 -0.56 -7.24 -26.64
CA GLY A 289 -1.80 -7.05 -27.39
C GLY A 289 -1.81 -7.89 -28.66
N GLY A 290 -2.95 -7.94 -29.30
CA GLY A 290 -3.09 -8.67 -30.56
C GLY A 290 -4.49 -9.20 -30.77
N LYS A 291 -4.61 -10.32 -31.48
CA LYS A 291 -5.89 -10.97 -31.77
C LYS A 291 -6.21 -12.02 -30.71
N GLY A 292 -7.49 -12.23 -30.48
CA GLY A 292 -7.98 -13.31 -29.64
C GLY A 292 -8.48 -12.89 -28.28
N SER A 293 -9.16 -13.81 -27.64
CA SER A 293 -9.66 -13.64 -26.28
C SER A 293 -9.58 -14.94 -25.48
N VAL A 294 -9.49 -14.79 -24.19
CA VAL A 294 -9.42 -15.90 -23.24
C VAL A 294 -10.45 -15.73 -22.13
N ARG A 295 -10.88 -16.84 -21.54
CA ARG A 295 -11.63 -16.86 -20.30
C ARG A 295 -10.74 -17.37 -19.18
N VAL A 296 -10.84 -16.73 -18.01
CA VAL A 296 -10.01 -17.03 -16.85
C VAL A 296 -10.85 -17.66 -15.74
N PHE A 297 -10.34 -18.74 -15.17
CA PHE A 297 -10.92 -19.41 -14.02
C PHE A 297 -9.87 -19.59 -12.93
N ILE A 298 -10.30 -19.47 -11.68
CA ILE A 298 -9.51 -19.82 -10.51
C ILE A 298 -10.27 -20.91 -9.75
N ASP A 299 -9.60 -22.03 -9.48
CA ASP A 299 -10.18 -23.22 -8.82
C ASP A 299 -11.49 -23.69 -9.48
N GLY A 300 -11.52 -23.65 -10.81
CA GLY A 300 -12.65 -24.02 -11.63
C GLY A 300 -13.84 -23.04 -11.64
N LYS A 301 -13.72 -21.89 -10.97
CA LYS A 301 -14.74 -20.83 -10.95
C LYS A 301 -14.34 -19.64 -11.80
N PRO A 302 -15.26 -19.03 -12.55
CA PRO A 302 -15.01 -17.75 -13.21
C PRO A 302 -14.53 -16.70 -12.21
N THR A 303 -13.65 -15.81 -12.63
CA THR A 303 -13.12 -14.75 -11.74
C THR A 303 -14.23 -13.85 -11.17
N GLU A 304 -15.36 -13.74 -11.86
CA GLU A 304 -16.52 -12.96 -11.41
C GLU A 304 -17.19 -13.53 -10.16
N ASP A 305 -17.09 -14.85 -9.94
CA ASP A 305 -17.74 -15.55 -8.83
C ASP A 305 -16.90 -15.56 -7.55
N HIS A 306 -15.69 -14.98 -7.58
CA HIS A 306 -14.82 -14.91 -6.42
C HIS A 306 -15.06 -13.63 -5.61
N SER A 307 -15.63 -13.75 -4.42
CA SER A 307 -15.82 -12.64 -3.47
C SER A 307 -14.49 -12.04 -2.99
N ALA A 308 -13.43 -12.85 -2.97
CA ALA A 308 -12.07 -12.38 -2.61
C ALA A 308 -11.56 -11.27 -3.55
N PHE A 309 -12.05 -11.21 -4.78
CA PHE A 309 -11.65 -10.22 -5.78
C PHE A 309 -12.42 -8.90 -5.68
N LEU A 310 -13.36 -8.78 -4.76
CA LEU A 310 -14.08 -7.55 -4.50
C LEU A 310 -13.34 -6.70 -3.47
N MET A 311 -13.25 -5.43 -3.75
CA MET A 311 -12.62 -4.44 -2.88
C MET A 311 -13.59 -3.32 -2.55
N THR A 312 -13.44 -2.77 -1.37
CA THR A 312 -14.19 -1.60 -0.94
C THR A 312 -13.38 -0.77 0.04
N TYR A 313 -13.48 0.55 -0.09
CA TYR A 313 -12.98 1.47 0.92
C TYR A 313 -13.66 2.82 0.81
N ILE A 314 -13.66 3.56 1.89
CA ILE A 314 -14.19 4.91 1.93
C ILE A 314 -13.02 5.87 1.68
N GLN A 315 -13.07 6.59 0.57
CA GLN A 315 -12.05 7.58 0.26
C GLN A 315 -11.98 8.61 1.38
N PRO A 316 -10.76 8.96 1.82
CA PRO A 316 -10.61 10.14 2.65
C PRO A 316 -11.20 11.33 1.88
N ALA A 317 -12.14 12.03 2.48
CA ALA A 317 -12.72 13.21 1.86
C ALA A 317 -11.59 14.14 1.41
N LYS A 318 -11.59 14.55 0.15
CA LYS A 318 -10.68 15.60 -0.31
C LYS A 318 -10.94 16.80 0.57
N THR A 319 -9.92 17.27 1.25
CA THR A 319 -9.99 18.46 2.10
C THR A 319 -10.04 19.73 1.25
N ASN A 320 -11.09 19.88 0.44
CA ASN A 320 -11.42 21.18 -0.12
C ASN A 320 -12.22 21.93 0.95
N PHE A 321 -11.51 22.65 1.79
CA PHE A 321 -12.05 23.48 2.86
C PHE A 321 -12.91 24.66 2.41
N THR A 322 -13.30 24.74 1.15
CA THR A 322 -14.09 25.86 0.61
C THR A 322 -15.58 25.75 0.87
N GLU A 323 -16.11 24.59 1.20
CA GLU A 323 -17.49 24.45 1.63
C GLU A 323 -17.56 24.30 3.15
N ARG A 324 -18.25 25.23 3.79
CA ARG A 324 -18.41 25.34 5.25
C ARG A 324 -19.00 24.09 5.94
N ARG A 325 -19.25 22.98 5.21
CA ARG A 325 -19.89 21.77 5.72
C ARG A 325 -19.60 20.49 4.92
N SER A 326 -18.41 20.29 4.37
CA SER A 326 -18.06 18.95 3.96
C SER A 326 -17.79 18.12 5.22
N PRO A 327 -18.52 17.01 5.45
CA PRO A 327 -18.21 16.11 6.55
C PRO A 327 -16.74 15.66 6.45
N SER A 328 -16.02 15.69 7.57
CA SER A 328 -14.64 15.27 7.54
C SER A 328 -14.56 13.75 7.41
N ARG A 329 -13.48 13.24 6.84
CA ARG A 329 -13.19 11.80 6.77
C ARG A 329 -13.30 11.08 8.12
N ASP A 330 -13.12 11.79 9.23
CA ASP A 330 -13.22 11.24 10.58
C ASP A 330 -14.68 11.09 11.03
N GLN A 331 -15.64 11.61 10.29
CA GLN A 331 -17.08 11.54 10.57
C GLN A 331 -17.78 10.40 9.84
N SER A 332 -17.18 9.85 8.77
CA SER A 332 -17.64 8.64 8.09
C SER A 332 -17.13 7.37 8.79
N PRO A 333 -17.70 6.20 8.50
CA PRO A 333 -16.99 4.97 8.79
C PRO A 333 -15.72 4.93 7.96
N HIS A 334 -14.62 4.44 8.52
CA HIS A 334 -13.33 4.36 7.84
C HIS A 334 -13.17 3.07 7.05
N GLY A 335 -14.00 2.09 7.32
CA GLY A 335 -14.06 0.85 6.59
C GLY A 335 -15.44 0.21 6.70
N VAL A 336 -15.69 -0.73 5.82
CA VAL A 336 -16.85 -1.60 5.85
C VAL A 336 -16.39 -3.02 5.56
N LYS A 337 -17.14 -3.99 6.06
CA LYS A 337 -16.91 -5.41 5.71
C LYS A 337 -17.91 -5.80 4.63
N LEU A 338 -17.43 -6.53 3.64
CA LEU A 338 -18.28 -7.15 2.63
C LEU A 338 -18.93 -8.40 3.20
N GLY A 339 -20.23 -8.52 3.02
CA GLY A 339 -21.04 -9.65 3.49
C GLY A 339 -21.28 -10.71 2.40
N LYS A 340 -22.53 -10.98 2.06
CA LYS A 340 -22.94 -12.01 1.10
C LYS A 340 -23.54 -11.37 -0.15
N ASN A 341 -23.48 -12.10 -1.28
CA ASN A 341 -24.13 -11.73 -2.53
C ASN A 341 -23.83 -10.31 -2.98
N ILE A 342 -22.55 -9.95 -2.95
CA ILE A 342 -22.09 -8.58 -3.15
C ILE A 342 -22.12 -8.26 -4.64
N GLU A 343 -22.73 -7.13 -4.96
CA GLU A 343 -22.72 -6.55 -6.30
C GLU A 343 -21.84 -5.29 -6.31
N PRO A 344 -20.90 -5.16 -7.27
CA PRO A 344 -20.16 -3.93 -7.49
C PRO A 344 -21.10 -2.75 -7.74
N GLN A 345 -21.04 -1.74 -6.86
CA GLN A 345 -21.90 -0.55 -6.95
C GLN A 345 -21.40 0.56 -6.05
N HIS A 346 -21.94 1.76 -6.26
CA HIS A 346 -21.75 2.88 -5.35
C HIS A 346 -22.71 2.79 -4.16
N TRP A 347 -22.19 2.90 -2.95
CA TRP A 347 -22.94 2.93 -1.69
C TRP A 347 -22.93 4.32 -1.08
N THR A 348 -24.03 4.72 -0.46
CA THR A 348 -24.17 6.01 0.23
C THR A 348 -24.83 5.83 1.58
N ILE A 349 -24.18 6.37 2.62
CA ILE A 349 -24.79 6.63 3.93
C ILE A 349 -25.34 8.07 3.91
N THR A 350 -26.57 8.25 4.39
CA THR A 350 -27.15 9.56 4.69
C THR A 350 -27.49 9.61 6.18
N MET A 351 -26.89 10.55 6.90
CA MET A 351 -27.19 10.75 8.33
C MET A 351 -28.59 11.31 8.50
N LEU A 352 -29.36 10.74 9.43
CA LEU A 352 -30.76 11.11 9.67
C LEU A 352 -30.88 12.14 10.82
N ASP A 353 -29.94 12.09 11.77
CA ASP A 353 -29.92 12.96 12.94
C ASP A 353 -28.48 13.17 13.45
N ASP A 354 -28.32 13.84 14.59
CA ASP A 354 -27.06 14.03 15.32
C ASP A 354 -26.80 12.97 16.39
N GLN A 355 -27.63 11.93 16.47
CA GLN A 355 -27.53 10.80 17.39
C GLN A 355 -26.88 9.56 16.74
N GLY A 356 -26.36 9.75 15.52
CA GLY A 356 -25.66 8.69 14.78
C GLY A 356 -26.57 7.77 13.95
N ASN A 357 -27.87 8.05 13.85
CA ASN A 357 -28.76 7.28 13.00
C ASN A 357 -28.55 7.65 11.52
N TYR A 358 -28.53 6.63 10.65
CA TYR A 358 -28.33 6.78 9.21
C TYR A 358 -29.15 5.81 8.38
N GLU A 359 -29.33 6.14 7.11
CA GLU A 359 -29.87 5.25 6.07
C GLU A 359 -28.77 4.88 5.09
N LEU A 360 -28.66 3.58 4.76
CA LEU A 360 -27.76 3.05 3.72
C LEU A 360 -28.54 2.83 2.45
N ALA A 361 -27.95 3.22 1.31
CA ALA A 361 -28.46 2.93 -0.02
C ALA A 361 -27.34 2.59 -0.99
N GLY A 362 -27.58 1.60 -1.85
CA GLY A 362 -26.74 1.26 -3.00
C GLY A 362 -27.31 1.80 -4.30
N SER A 363 -26.47 2.12 -5.28
CA SER A 363 -26.91 2.64 -6.59
C SER A 363 -27.70 1.61 -7.42
N VAL A 364 -27.49 0.33 -7.16
CA VAL A 364 -28.23 -0.79 -7.78
C VAL A 364 -29.26 -1.35 -6.80
N THR A 365 -28.86 -1.60 -5.56
CA THR A 365 -29.72 -2.23 -4.53
C THR A 365 -30.85 -1.28 -4.04
N GLY A 366 -30.66 0.04 -4.15
CA GLY A 366 -31.60 1.02 -3.57
C GLY A 366 -31.42 1.12 -2.05
N LYS A 367 -32.49 1.49 -1.32
CA LYS A 367 -32.48 1.58 0.15
C LYS A 367 -32.25 0.22 0.78
N ASP A 368 -31.20 0.13 1.59
CA ASP A 368 -30.75 -1.17 2.14
C ASP A 368 -30.65 -1.20 3.67
N GLY A 369 -31.43 -0.37 4.32
CA GLY A 369 -31.62 -0.41 5.77
C GLY A 369 -31.23 0.87 6.50
N ARG A 370 -31.51 0.87 7.79
CA ARG A 370 -31.17 1.96 8.71
C ARG A 370 -30.30 1.43 9.84
N GLY A 371 -29.21 2.10 10.11
CA GLY A 371 -28.26 1.76 11.15
C GLY A 371 -28.02 2.91 12.12
N ASN A 372 -27.16 2.63 13.10
CA ASN A 372 -26.68 3.62 14.05
C ASN A 372 -25.15 3.46 14.19
N ALA A 373 -24.41 4.55 14.15
CA ALA A 373 -22.95 4.58 14.17
C ALA A 373 -22.32 3.95 15.43
N TYR A 374 -23.10 3.82 16.51
CA TYR A 374 -22.63 3.24 17.77
C TYR A 374 -23.03 1.77 17.94
N LYS A 375 -23.66 1.17 16.93
CA LYS A 375 -24.11 -0.22 16.93
C LYS A 375 -23.61 -0.96 15.67
N SER A 376 -23.40 -2.26 15.80
CA SER A 376 -23.13 -3.08 14.62
C SER A 376 -24.34 -3.06 13.68
N PHE A 377 -24.08 -2.84 12.41
CA PHE A 377 -25.09 -2.80 11.35
C PHE A 377 -24.79 -3.84 10.29
N THR A 378 -25.82 -4.56 9.88
CA THR A 378 -25.79 -5.38 8.67
C THR A 378 -26.93 -4.90 7.78
N SER A 379 -26.63 -4.62 6.51
CA SER A 379 -27.63 -4.16 5.55
C SER A 379 -28.72 -5.22 5.30
N ASN A 380 -29.91 -4.79 4.86
CA ASN A 380 -31.04 -5.70 4.61
C ASN A 380 -30.70 -6.78 3.58
N SER A 381 -29.93 -6.44 2.55
CA SER A 381 -29.43 -7.39 1.55
C SER A 381 -28.34 -8.31 2.11
N GLY A 382 -27.73 -7.96 3.23
CA GLY A 382 -26.57 -8.65 3.80
C GLY A 382 -25.26 -8.33 3.10
N GLN A 383 -25.22 -7.39 2.15
CA GLN A 383 -24.02 -7.08 1.38
C GLN A 383 -23.00 -6.26 2.17
N ILE A 384 -23.46 -5.34 3.02
CA ILE A 384 -22.60 -4.40 3.76
C ILE A 384 -22.76 -4.59 5.26
N ILE A 385 -21.63 -4.69 5.96
CA ILE A 385 -21.56 -4.77 7.41
C ILE A 385 -20.69 -3.62 7.90
N ILE A 386 -21.23 -2.80 8.81
CA ILE A 386 -20.51 -1.65 9.38
C ILE A 386 -20.37 -1.85 10.89
N PRO A 387 -19.18 -2.21 11.39
CA PRO A 387 -18.89 -2.27 12.81
C PRO A 387 -18.84 -0.88 13.45
N PRO A 388 -19.22 -0.72 14.73
CA PRO A 388 -19.21 0.58 15.39
C PRO A 388 -17.79 1.15 15.60
N ASP A 389 -16.76 0.34 15.68
CA ASP A 389 -15.37 0.73 15.82
C ASP A 389 -14.77 1.34 14.54
N GLU A 390 -15.47 1.24 13.41
CA GLU A 390 -15.10 1.95 12.18
C GLU A 390 -15.46 3.44 12.22
N TRP A 391 -16.31 3.87 13.17
CA TRP A 391 -16.68 5.26 13.34
C TRP A 391 -15.80 5.94 14.39
N ARG A 392 -15.14 7.04 14.06
CA ARG A 392 -14.26 7.76 15.00
C ARG A 392 -14.91 8.99 15.62
N ARG A 393 -15.67 9.76 14.80
CA ARG A 393 -16.28 11.03 15.20
C ARG A 393 -17.70 11.17 14.69
N ALA A 394 -18.47 10.11 14.87
CA ALA A 394 -19.88 10.09 14.48
C ALA A 394 -20.72 11.15 15.21
N ASP A 395 -20.29 11.54 16.43
CA ASP A 395 -20.86 12.61 17.25
C ASP A 395 -20.87 14.01 16.60
N ARG A 396 -20.11 14.19 15.51
CA ARG A 396 -20.02 15.45 14.77
C ARG A 396 -20.94 15.54 13.57
N ASN A 397 -21.61 14.45 13.24
CA ASN A 397 -22.52 14.41 12.09
C ASN A 397 -23.77 15.25 12.31
N LYS A 398 -24.33 15.72 11.20
CA LYS A 398 -25.58 16.46 11.14
C LYS A 398 -26.57 15.76 10.21
N PRO A 399 -27.88 15.96 10.42
CA PRO A 399 -28.88 15.46 9.48
C PRO A 399 -28.56 15.90 8.05
N GLY A 400 -28.58 14.94 7.11
CA GLY A 400 -28.29 15.17 5.70
C GLY A 400 -26.81 15.05 5.29
N ASP A 401 -25.87 14.87 6.23
CA ASP A 401 -24.48 14.55 5.88
C ASP A 401 -24.44 13.23 5.10
N LYS A 402 -23.66 13.21 4.02
CA LYS A 402 -23.55 12.04 3.13
C LYS A 402 -22.11 11.56 3.01
N PHE A 403 -21.96 10.22 2.99
CA PHE A 403 -20.70 9.54 2.77
C PHE A 403 -20.91 8.46 1.72
N GLY A 404 -20.07 8.45 0.69
CA GLY A 404 -20.15 7.46 -0.38
C GLY A 404 -18.85 6.70 -0.56
N TRP A 405 -18.96 5.48 -1.06
CA TRP A 405 -17.84 4.64 -1.48
C TRP A 405 -18.28 3.66 -2.55
N ASP A 406 -17.30 3.09 -3.24
CA ASP A 406 -17.54 2.09 -4.26
C ASP A 406 -17.16 0.69 -3.76
N VAL A 407 -17.89 -0.31 -4.20
CA VAL A 407 -17.48 -1.70 -4.20
C VAL A 407 -17.10 -2.05 -5.62
N GLU A 408 -15.85 -2.42 -5.83
CA GLU A 408 -15.27 -2.64 -7.14
C GLU A 408 -14.60 -4.01 -7.24
N ARG A 409 -14.42 -4.48 -8.47
CA ARG A 409 -13.64 -5.67 -8.74
C ARG A 409 -12.16 -5.31 -8.92
N ALA A 410 -11.30 -5.99 -8.17
CA ALA A 410 -9.85 -5.76 -8.20
C ALA A 410 -9.13 -6.48 -9.35
N THR A 411 -9.78 -7.47 -9.94
CA THR A 411 -9.22 -8.32 -10.99
C THR A 411 -9.86 -8.02 -12.35
N VAL A 412 -9.27 -8.52 -13.42
CA VAL A 412 -9.94 -8.55 -14.73
C VAL A 412 -11.24 -9.33 -14.66
N GLY A 413 -12.19 -9.01 -15.53
CA GLY A 413 -13.37 -9.84 -15.74
C GLY A 413 -13.00 -11.23 -16.23
N ASN A 414 -13.99 -12.13 -16.32
CA ASN A 414 -13.74 -13.51 -16.72
C ASN A 414 -13.29 -13.66 -18.19
N VAL A 415 -13.46 -12.62 -19.01
CA VAL A 415 -13.01 -12.61 -20.42
C VAL A 415 -12.03 -11.48 -20.64
N VAL A 416 -10.84 -11.82 -21.12
CA VAL A 416 -9.79 -10.89 -21.54
C VAL A 416 -9.75 -10.88 -23.06
N ASP A 417 -9.97 -9.71 -23.64
CA ASP A 417 -9.88 -9.46 -25.09
C ASP A 417 -8.57 -8.75 -25.40
N PHE A 418 -7.63 -9.44 -26.03
CA PHE A 418 -6.29 -8.95 -26.33
C PHE A 418 -6.26 -7.86 -27.40
N SER A 419 -7.32 -7.74 -28.22
CA SER A 419 -7.42 -6.69 -29.25
C SER A 419 -7.58 -5.28 -28.65
N LYS A 420 -7.80 -5.16 -27.34
CA LYS A 420 -7.91 -3.89 -26.62
C LYS A 420 -6.55 -3.30 -26.20
N PHE A 421 -5.47 -4.05 -26.41
CA PHE A 421 -4.11 -3.67 -26.02
C PHE A 421 -3.22 -3.54 -27.26
N ASP A 422 -2.20 -2.69 -27.19
CA ASP A 422 -1.24 -2.50 -28.27
C ASP A 422 -0.40 -3.78 -28.48
N GLU A 423 -0.25 -4.21 -29.74
CA GLU A 423 0.55 -5.39 -30.11
C GLU A 423 2.04 -5.24 -29.79
N ASN A 424 2.54 -4.01 -29.69
CA ASN A 424 3.96 -3.71 -29.46
C ASN A 424 4.30 -3.48 -27.99
N GLU A 425 3.29 -3.36 -27.13
CA GLU A 425 3.47 -3.08 -25.70
C GLU A 425 3.12 -4.26 -24.83
N LEU A 426 3.93 -4.49 -23.81
CA LEU A 426 3.61 -5.40 -22.74
C LEU A 426 2.57 -4.77 -21.82
N PHE A 427 1.55 -5.51 -21.51
CA PHE A 427 0.58 -5.13 -20.50
C PHE A 427 0.55 -6.15 -19.36
N ARG A 428 0.14 -5.69 -18.20
CA ARG A 428 -0.01 -6.50 -16.99
C ARG A 428 -1.47 -6.56 -16.60
N LEU A 429 -1.99 -7.76 -16.39
CA LEU A 429 -3.34 -7.99 -15.88
C LEU A 429 -3.31 -8.80 -14.59
N ARG A 430 -4.06 -8.34 -13.61
CA ARG A 430 -4.31 -9.08 -12.39
C ARG A 430 -5.40 -10.11 -12.64
N LEU A 431 -5.02 -11.39 -12.65
CA LEU A 431 -5.96 -12.50 -12.86
C LEU A 431 -6.63 -12.95 -11.56
N ALA A 432 -5.88 -12.94 -10.47
CA ALA A 432 -6.38 -13.26 -9.13
C ALA A 432 -5.71 -12.40 -8.07
N GLU A 433 -6.41 -12.13 -7.00
CA GLU A 433 -5.92 -11.35 -5.86
C GLU A 433 -6.64 -11.74 -4.58
N ASN A 434 -5.98 -11.54 -3.44
CA ASN A 434 -6.58 -11.71 -2.11
C ASN A 434 -7.14 -13.12 -1.87
N LEU A 435 -6.61 -14.11 -2.58
CA LEU A 435 -6.86 -15.51 -2.30
C LEU A 435 -6.23 -15.90 -0.94
N GLU A 436 -6.60 -17.05 -0.44
CA GLU A 436 -5.81 -17.66 0.63
C GLU A 436 -4.42 -17.98 0.11
N ASN A 437 -3.39 -17.84 0.94
CA ASN A 437 -2.01 -18.17 0.53
C ASN A 437 -1.80 -19.69 0.60
N THR A 438 -2.42 -20.40 -0.34
CA THR A 438 -2.44 -21.86 -0.47
C THR A 438 -2.28 -22.26 -1.94
N LYS A 439 -2.43 -23.56 -2.23
CA LYS A 439 -2.40 -24.07 -3.60
C LYS A 439 -3.72 -23.74 -4.32
N HIS A 440 -3.59 -23.20 -5.53
CA HIS A 440 -4.69 -22.86 -6.44
C HIS A 440 -4.42 -23.35 -7.84
N THR A 441 -5.47 -23.42 -8.67
CA THR A 441 -5.37 -23.73 -10.09
C THR A 441 -5.89 -22.56 -10.91
N LEU A 442 -5.05 -22.00 -11.77
CA LEU A 442 -5.41 -21.05 -12.81
C LEU A 442 -5.73 -21.82 -14.11
N THR A 443 -6.89 -21.59 -14.70
CA THR A 443 -7.21 -22.09 -16.04
C THR A 443 -7.44 -20.91 -16.97
N ILE A 444 -6.74 -20.88 -18.11
CA ILE A 444 -6.93 -19.92 -19.18
C ILE A 444 -7.48 -20.67 -20.38
N GLN A 445 -8.74 -20.44 -20.69
CA GLN A 445 -9.46 -21.07 -21.80
C GLN A 445 -9.48 -20.16 -23.02
N TYR A 446 -8.99 -20.64 -24.16
CA TYR A 446 -9.08 -19.90 -25.43
C TYR A 446 -10.52 -19.85 -25.91
N LEU A 447 -10.98 -18.65 -26.29
CA LEU A 447 -12.31 -18.43 -26.88
C LEU A 447 -12.26 -18.25 -28.40
N THR A 448 -11.06 -18.14 -28.95
CA THR A 448 -10.80 -17.94 -30.38
C THR A 448 -9.67 -18.84 -30.83
N ASP A 449 -9.56 -19.08 -32.15
CA ASP A 449 -8.48 -19.87 -32.74
C ASP A 449 -7.11 -19.12 -32.79
N PHE A 450 -7.09 -17.87 -32.38
CA PHE A 450 -5.87 -17.10 -32.30
C PHE A 450 -5.12 -17.39 -31.01
N VAL A 451 -3.83 -17.64 -31.14
CA VAL A 451 -2.93 -17.77 -29.99
C VAL A 451 -2.60 -16.38 -29.45
N VAL A 452 -2.88 -16.18 -28.17
CA VAL A 452 -2.50 -14.95 -27.47
C VAL A 452 -1.06 -15.04 -26.99
N ASP A 453 -0.35 -13.92 -27.01
CA ASP A 453 1.05 -13.85 -26.62
C ASP A 453 1.18 -13.55 -25.11
N ILE A 454 1.19 -14.61 -24.31
CA ILE A 454 1.43 -14.52 -22.87
C ILE A 454 2.92 -14.78 -22.63
N GLU A 455 3.65 -13.72 -22.24
CA GLU A 455 5.07 -13.86 -21.96
C GLU A 455 5.36 -14.61 -20.66
N LYS A 456 4.64 -14.29 -19.60
CA LYS A 456 4.82 -14.93 -18.29
C LYS A 456 3.62 -14.77 -17.37
N LEU A 457 3.57 -15.65 -16.38
CA LEU A 457 2.71 -15.55 -15.20
C LEU A 457 3.59 -15.20 -14.01
N GLU A 458 3.21 -14.19 -13.23
CA GLU A 458 3.88 -13.85 -11.97
C GLU A 458 2.99 -14.21 -10.79
N VAL A 459 3.52 -15.04 -9.91
CA VAL A 459 2.85 -15.51 -8.70
C VAL A 459 3.45 -14.80 -7.49
N PHE A 460 2.58 -14.30 -6.63
CA PHE A 460 2.94 -13.64 -5.39
C PHE A 460 2.57 -14.52 -4.20
N THR A 461 3.59 -14.85 -3.43
CA THR A 461 3.49 -15.65 -2.21
C THR A 461 3.91 -14.78 -1.02
N PRO A 462 2.97 -14.07 -0.38
CA PRO A 462 3.28 -13.26 0.79
C PRO A 462 3.98 -14.07 1.88
N PRO A 463 4.80 -13.44 2.74
CA PRO A 463 5.56 -14.14 3.79
C PRO A 463 4.69 -14.71 4.90
N SER A 464 3.55 -15.24 4.58
CA SER A 464 2.63 -16.03 5.40
C SER A 464 2.10 -15.43 6.70
N LYS A 465 0.90 -15.89 7.00
CA LYS A 465 0.23 -15.79 8.30
C LYS A 465 1.18 -16.24 9.43
N ARG A 466 1.54 -15.34 10.30
CA ARG A 466 2.05 -15.68 11.62
C ARG A 466 1.06 -15.25 12.70
#